data_f506086e5c1ccf8bf056c42466d9cec1
#
_entry.id   f506086e5c1ccf8bf056c42466d9cec1
#
_cell.length_a   1.000
_cell.length_b   1.000
_cell.length_c   1.000
_cell.angle_alpha   90.00
_cell.angle_beta   90.00
_cell.angle_gamma   90.00
#
_symmetry.space_group_name_H-M   'P 1'
#
loop_
_entity.id
_entity.type
_entity.pdbx_description
1 polymer ?
#
loop_
_entity_poly.entity_id
_entity_poly.type
_entity_poly.pdbx_seq_one_letter_code
_entity_poly.pdbx_strand_id
1 'polypeptide(L)'
;MSNNYTADNIDALEGMEAIRMRPGMYLGSTDTRGLHHCVWEILDNSVDEAKAGHCTEINTILHKDGKVTISDNGRGIPIDEHKKYPGKSALEVVLTVPHAGGKFNGNSYKTSGGLHGVGSTVVNATSTYLHAEVIRDKKLHSLTFVNGGEVTGPLEVSNYKGPKKSGTSITWMSDQNIVTGKQIGRAHV
;
A
#
# COMPACT_ATOMS: atom_id res chain seq x y z
N MET A 1 10.24 -17.79 44.03
CA MET A 1 9.59 -17.81 42.71
C MET A 1 10.68 -17.74 41.67
N SER A 2 11.01 -18.83 40.99
CA SER A 2 12.02 -18.83 39.92
C SER A 2 11.42 -18.13 38.71
N ASN A 3 11.93 -16.97 38.39
CA ASN A 3 11.58 -16.24 37.16
C ASN A 3 12.27 -17.01 36.01
N ASN A 4 11.54 -17.96 35.42
CA ASN A 4 12.04 -18.76 34.28
C ASN A 4 11.87 -17.94 32.99
N TYR A 5 12.59 -16.83 32.88
CA TYR A 5 12.70 -16.04 31.64
C TYR A 5 13.75 -16.70 30.75
N THR A 6 13.29 -17.36 29.69
CA THR A 6 14.12 -18.10 28.73
C THR A 6 13.92 -17.56 27.32
N ALA A 7 14.69 -18.03 26.36
CA ALA A 7 14.55 -17.67 24.95
C ALA A 7 13.12 -17.91 24.40
N ASP A 8 12.41 -18.90 24.95
CA ASP A 8 11.02 -19.21 24.57
C ASP A 8 10.01 -18.10 24.94
N ASN A 9 10.42 -17.13 25.78
CA ASN A 9 9.61 -15.97 26.14
C ASN A 9 9.89 -14.75 25.25
N ILE A 10 10.68 -14.91 24.20
CA ILE A 10 11.04 -13.83 23.25
C ILE A 10 10.35 -14.11 21.92
N ASP A 11 9.27 -13.37 21.63
CA ASP A 11 8.58 -13.42 20.34
C ASP A 11 9.22 -12.41 19.37
N ALA A 12 9.54 -12.87 18.15
CA ALA A 12 10.01 -12.04 17.06
C ALA A 12 8.87 -11.84 16.05
N LEU A 13 8.33 -10.61 15.98
CA LEU A 13 7.33 -10.24 14.98
C LEU A 13 8.02 -9.75 13.71
N GLU A 14 7.58 -10.24 12.55
CA GLU A 14 8.13 -9.87 11.25
C GLU A 14 7.05 -9.39 10.28
N GLY A 15 7.47 -8.57 9.30
CA GLY A 15 6.64 -8.19 8.16
C GLY A 15 5.32 -7.48 8.53
N MET A 16 4.21 -7.96 7.96
CA MET A 16 2.88 -7.39 8.14
C MET A 16 2.37 -7.50 9.58
N GLU A 17 2.69 -8.59 10.27
CA GLU A 17 2.28 -8.84 11.64
C GLU A 17 2.88 -7.80 12.60
N ALA A 18 4.18 -7.49 12.45
CA ALA A 18 4.85 -6.45 13.24
C ALA A 18 4.17 -5.09 13.08
N ILE A 19 3.75 -4.75 11.85
CA ILE A 19 3.04 -3.51 11.55
C ILE A 19 1.66 -3.50 12.24
N ARG A 20 0.89 -4.58 12.16
CA ARG A 20 -0.44 -4.68 12.78
C ARG A 20 -0.38 -4.60 14.30
N MET A 21 0.64 -5.23 14.92
CA MET A 21 0.82 -5.21 16.38
C MET A 21 1.31 -3.85 16.91
N ARG A 22 2.03 -3.07 16.10
CA ARG A 22 2.62 -1.78 16.49
C ARG A 22 2.38 -0.68 15.43
N PRO A 23 1.12 -0.44 14.99
CA PRO A 23 0.83 0.46 13.88
C PRO A 23 1.30 1.88 14.12
N GLY A 24 1.26 2.36 15.37
CA GLY A 24 1.73 3.70 15.74
C GLY A 24 3.22 3.94 15.46
N MET A 25 4.05 2.90 15.45
CA MET A 25 5.48 3.02 15.09
C MET A 25 5.68 3.38 13.61
N TYR A 26 4.75 2.99 12.75
CA TYR A 26 4.82 3.21 11.31
C TYR A 26 3.99 4.41 10.85
N LEU A 27 2.82 4.60 11.46
CA LEU A 27 1.88 5.68 11.12
C LEU A 27 2.08 6.95 11.98
N GLY A 28 2.92 6.88 13.02
CA GLY A 28 3.09 7.97 13.99
C GLY A 28 1.88 8.17 14.91
N SER A 29 0.70 7.71 14.53
CA SER A 29 -0.55 7.74 15.30
C SER A 29 -1.53 6.69 14.80
N THR A 30 -2.48 6.27 15.65
CA THR A 30 -3.59 5.39 15.27
C THR A 30 -4.94 6.13 15.26
N ASP A 31 -4.95 7.42 15.47
CA ASP A 31 -6.13 8.29 15.39
C ASP A 31 -6.39 8.82 13.96
N THR A 32 -7.15 9.88 13.81
CA THR A 32 -7.43 10.55 12.52
C THR A 32 -6.17 10.96 11.76
N ARG A 33 -5.07 11.30 12.45
CA ARG A 33 -3.79 11.62 11.81
C ARG A 33 -3.18 10.39 11.15
N GLY A 34 -3.29 9.20 11.79
CA GLY A 34 -2.88 7.94 11.18
C GLY A 34 -3.66 7.62 9.91
N LEU A 35 -4.98 7.89 9.89
CA LEU A 35 -5.77 7.76 8.64
C LEU A 35 -5.27 8.71 7.54
N HIS A 36 -4.99 9.97 7.86
CA HIS A 36 -4.41 10.90 6.90
C HIS A 36 -3.03 10.44 6.43
N HIS A 37 -2.23 9.85 7.32
CA HIS A 37 -0.92 9.31 6.95
C HIS A 37 -1.04 8.19 5.91
N CYS A 38 -2.02 7.28 6.06
CA CYS A 38 -2.31 6.27 5.04
C CYS A 38 -2.62 6.90 3.66
N VAL A 39 -3.37 8.01 3.63
CA VAL A 39 -3.64 8.73 2.37
C VAL A 39 -2.35 9.31 1.79
N TRP A 40 -1.52 9.94 2.62
CA TRP A 40 -0.25 10.53 2.16
C TRP A 40 0.71 9.47 1.61
N GLU A 41 0.82 8.31 2.26
CA GLU A 41 1.72 7.24 1.81
C GLU A 41 1.37 6.74 0.38
N ILE A 42 0.09 6.60 0.06
CA ILE A 42 -0.32 6.19 -1.29
C ILE A 42 -0.21 7.37 -2.28
N LEU A 43 -0.60 8.58 -1.84
CA LEU A 43 -0.53 9.78 -2.67
C LEU A 43 0.92 10.12 -3.06
N ASP A 44 1.86 10.01 -2.12
CA ASP A 44 3.28 10.29 -2.36
C ASP A 44 3.89 9.38 -3.40
N ASN A 45 3.41 8.14 -3.55
CA ASN A 45 3.85 7.27 -4.64
C ASN A 45 3.45 7.82 -6.02
N SER A 46 2.22 8.34 -6.16
CA SER A 46 1.76 8.99 -7.39
C SER A 46 2.46 10.34 -7.63
N VAL A 47 2.73 11.10 -6.57
CA VAL A 47 3.50 12.37 -6.64
C VAL A 47 4.94 12.10 -7.06
N ASP A 48 5.56 11.01 -6.61
CA ASP A 48 6.92 10.63 -7.04
C ASP A 48 6.96 10.26 -8.54
N GLU A 49 5.91 9.59 -9.06
CA GLU A 49 5.76 9.38 -10.51
C GLU A 49 5.64 10.72 -11.27
N ALA A 50 4.91 11.70 -10.71
CA ALA A 50 4.78 13.03 -11.30
C ALA A 50 6.11 13.80 -11.28
N LYS A 51 6.85 13.78 -10.17
CA LYS A 51 8.18 14.38 -10.05
C LYS A 51 9.19 13.74 -11.01
N ALA A 52 9.05 12.46 -11.27
CA ALA A 52 9.86 11.74 -12.25
C ALA A 52 9.44 12.02 -13.72
N GLY A 53 8.40 12.83 -13.94
CA GLY A 53 7.90 13.20 -15.28
C GLY A 53 7.04 12.14 -15.96
N HIS A 54 6.57 11.14 -15.22
CA HIS A 54 5.79 10.02 -15.77
C HIS A 54 4.29 10.10 -15.48
N CYS A 55 3.84 11.01 -14.61
CA CYS A 55 2.45 11.18 -14.23
C CYS A 55 2.02 12.63 -14.41
N THR A 56 0.83 12.85 -14.96
CA THR A 56 0.23 14.16 -15.20
C THR A 56 -1.14 14.31 -14.56
N GLU A 57 -1.70 13.22 -14.02
CA GLU A 57 -3.03 13.19 -13.44
C GLU A 57 -3.04 12.26 -12.23
N ILE A 58 -3.49 12.80 -11.09
CA ILE A 58 -3.70 12.07 -9.84
C ILE A 58 -5.12 12.36 -9.37
N ASN A 59 -5.89 11.31 -9.11
CA ASN A 59 -7.25 11.42 -8.59
C ASN A 59 -7.34 10.79 -7.21
N THR A 60 -8.01 11.47 -6.28
CA THR A 60 -8.34 10.96 -4.95
C THR A 60 -9.86 10.96 -4.79
N ILE A 61 -10.42 9.80 -4.42
CA ILE A 61 -11.86 9.62 -4.21
C ILE A 61 -12.09 9.12 -2.79
N LEU A 62 -12.91 9.86 -2.04
CA LEU A 62 -13.42 9.44 -0.74
C LEU A 62 -14.81 8.84 -0.94
N HIS A 63 -14.95 7.55 -0.72
CA HIS A 63 -16.21 6.83 -0.93
C HIS A 63 -17.14 6.96 0.29
N LYS A 64 -18.45 6.91 0.05
CA LYS A 64 -19.47 6.96 1.13
C LYS A 64 -19.38 5.82 2.12
N ASP A 65 -18.86 4.66 1.68
CA ASP A 65 -18.65 3.48 2.53
C ASP A 65 -17.35 3.55 3.35
N GLY A 66 -16.58 4.63 3.19
CA GLY A 66 -15.33 4.88 3.92
C GLY A 66 -14.08 4.36 3.24
N LYS A 67 -14.19 3.77 2.07
CA LYS A 67 -13.02 3.47 1.25
C LYS A 67 -12.40 4.75 0.71
N VAL A 68 -11.11 4.67 0.44
CA VAL A 68 -10.36 5.69 -0.26
C VAL A 68 -9.75 5.07 -1.51
N THR A 69 -9.86 5.77 -2.63
CA THR A 69 -9.17 5.41 -3.87
C THR A 69 -8.20 6.52 -4.26
N ILE A 70 -6.97 6.16 -4.55
CA ILE A 70 -5.98 7.04 -5.19
C ILE A 70 -5.56 6.37 -6.49
N SER A 71 -5.65 7.11 -7.59
CA SER A 71 -5.26 6.62 -8.91
C SER A 71 -4.44 7.66 -9.66
N ASP A 72 -3.53 7.18 -10.49
CA ASP A 72 -2.67 7.99 -11.33
C ASP A 72 -2.63 7.46 -12.78
N ASN A 73 -1.98 8.22 -13.65
CA ASN A 73 -1.66 7.83 -15.02
C ASN A 73 -0.14 7.68 -15.23
N GLY A 74 0.61 7.32 -14.19
CA GLY A 74 2.03 7.05 -14.21
C GLY A 74 2.37 5.75 -14.95
N ARG A 75 3.60 5.26 -14.76
CA ARG A 75 4.09 4.03 -15.43
C ARG A 75 3.36 2.75 -14.99
N GLY A 76 2.68 2.78 -13.85
CA GLY A 76 2.14 1.60 -13.18
C GLY A 76 3.20 0.79 -12.43
N ILE A 77 2.84 0.24 -11.28
CA ILE A 77 3.72 -0.65 -10.50
C ILE A 77 4.10 -1.85 -11.38
N PRO A 78 5.37 -2.33 -11.35
CA PRO A 78 5.76 -3.55 -12.07
C PRO A 78 4.92 -4.76 -11.65
N ILE A 79 4.57 -5.58 -12.62
CA ILE A 79 3.69 -6.76 -12.43
C ILE A 79 4.44 -8.08 -12.65
N ASP A 80 5.68 -8.02 -13.11
CA ASP A 80 6.52 -9.18 -13.35
C ASP A 80 6.82 -9.92 -12.03
N GLU A 81 7.21 -11.17 -12.13
CA GLU A 81 7.65 -11.96 -10.98
C GLU A 81 8.87 -11.32 -10.31
N HIS A 82 8.83 -11.23 -8.97
CA HIS A 82 9.89 -10.58 -8.21
C HIS A 82 11.08 -11.52 -8.00
N LYS A 83 12.29 -11.10 -8.38
CA LYS A 83 13.51 -11.93 -8.37
C LYS A 83 13.85 -12.58 -7.01
N LYS A 84 13.56 -11.91 -5.89
CA LYS A 84 13.83 -12.42 -4.54
C LYS A 84 12.67 -13.20 -3.92
N TYR A 85 11.49 -13.16 -4.53
CA TYR A 85 10.26 -13.77 -4.02
C TYR A 85 9.60 -14.57 -5.14
N PRO A 86 10.13 -15.78 -5.46
CA PRO A 86 9.57 -16.62 -6.51
C PRO A 86 8.08 -16.90 -6.29
N GLY A 87 7.30 -16.86 -7.37
CA GLY A 87 5.85 -17.04 -7.34
C GLY A 87 5.05 -15.79 -6.95
N LYS A 88 5.70 -14.68 -6.59
CA LYS A 88 5.04 -13.41 -6.26
C LYS A 88 5.32 -12.34 -7.31
N SER A 89 4.28 -11.62 -7.72
CA SER A 89 4.44 -10.44 -8.57
C SER A 89 5.13 -9.30 -7.79
N ALA A 90 5.81 -8.41 -8.51
CA ALA A 90 6.37 -7.21 -7.89
C ALA A 90 5.28 -6.35 -7.23
N LEU A 91 4.06 -6.30 -7.80
CA LEU A 91 2.90 -5.66 -7.20
C LEU A 91 2.57 -6.25 -5.82
N GLU A 92 2.50 -7.58 -5.69
CA GLU A 92 2.26 -8.25 -4.41
C GLU A 92 3.36 -7.93 -3.41
N VAL A 93 4.62 -8.02 -3.84
CA VAL A 93 5.78 -7.78 -2.96
C VAL A 93 5.81 -6.34 -2.44
N VAL A 94 5.55 -5.34 -3.28
CA VAL A 94 5.49 -3.91 -2.86
C VAL A 94 4.38 -3.68 -1.83
N LEU A 95 3.29 -4.43 -1.89
CA LEU A 95 2.14 -4.27 -1.00
C LEU A 95 2.21 -5.14 0.26
N THR A 96 3.09 -6.16 0.32
CA THR A 96 3.13 -7.11 1.45
C THR A 96 4.48 -7.21 2.15
N VAL A 97 5.56 -6.76 1.51
CA VAL A 97 6.91 -6.87 2.09
C VAL A 97 7.43 -5.48 2.46
N PRO A 98 7.66 -5.19 3.75
CA PRO A 98 8.29 -3.94 4.16
C PRO A 98 9.65 -3.74 3.49
N HIS A 99 9.98 -2.50 3.18
CA HIS A 99 11.23 -2.13 2.50
C HIS A 99 11.40 -2.73 1.08
N ALA A 100 10.31 -3.17 0.45
CA ALA A 100 10.30 -3.62 -0.93
C ALA A 100 9.77 -2.48 -1.83
N GLY A 101 10.64 -1.71 -2.43
CA GLY A 101 10.23 -0.64 -3.35
C GLY A 101 11.35 -0.24 -4.30
N GLY A 102 11.00 0.28 -5.48
CA GLY A 102 11.95 0.72 -6.51
C GLY A 102 12.79 1.96 -6.11
N LYS A 103 12.53 2.56 -4.95
CA LYS A 103 13.18 3.79 -4.47
C LYS A 103 14.58 3.53 -3.89
N PHE A 104 14.94 2.30 -3.59
CA PHE A 104 16.26 1.92 -3.03
C PHE A 104 17.38 1.86 -4.09
N ASN A 105 17.04 1.73 -5.35
CA ASN A 105 18.02 1.76 -6.43
C ASN A 105 18.09 3.17 -6.99
N GLY A 106 18.99 4.01 -6.50
CA GLY A 106 19.15 5.45 -6.73
C GLY A 106 19.03 6.02 -8.17
N ASN A 107 18.73 5.19 -9.16
CA ASN A 107 18.56 5.57 -10.55
C ASN A 107 17.12 5.96 -10.96
N SER A 108 16.10 5.64 -10.16
CA SER A 108 14.69 5.82 -10.56
C SER A 108 14.03 7.07 -9.99
N TYR A 109 14.49 7.56 -8.84
CA TYR A 109 13.91 8.74 -8.17
C TYR A 109 15.02 9.58 -7.52
N LYS A 110 15.29 10.77 -8.05
CA LYS A 110 16.29 11.70 -7.52
C LYS A 110 15.86 12.39 -6.22
N THR A 111 14.55 12.52 -6.01
CA THR A 111 13.91 13.07 -4.80
C THR A 111 12.60 12.34 -4.58
N SER A 112 12.48 11.58 -3.50
CA SER A 112 11.29 10.83 -3.14
C SER A 112 10.71 11.37 -1.83
N GLY A 113 9.38 11.55 -1.76
CA GLY A 113 8.66 11.92 -0.54
C GLY A 113 8.60 10.76 0.46
N GLY A 114 8.51 9.53 -0.02
CA GLY A 114 8.49 8.31 0.79
C GLY A 114 9.90 7.74 0.98
N LEU A 115 10.57 8.13 2.07
CA LEU A 115 11.98 7.76 2.34
C LEU A 115 12.18 6.31 2.80
N HIS A 116 11.14 5.61 3.25
CA HIS A 116 11.30 4.35 3.98
C HIS A 116 10.88 3.09 3.19
N GLY A 117 10.16 3.23 2.07
CA GLY A 117 9.72 2.08 1.26
C GLY A 117 8.77 1.12 1.98
N VAL A 118 8.06 1.62 2.99
CA VAL A 118 7.11 0.83 3.80
C VAL A 118 5.66 1.29 3.66
N GLY A 119 5.41 2.47 3.09
CA GLY A 119 4.11 3.12 3.13
C GLY A 119 2.97 2.27 2.59
N SER A 120 3.10 1.75 1.38
CA SER A 120 2.05 0.90 0.78
C SER A 120 1.81 -0.38 1.58
N THR A 121 2.87 -0.98 2.13
CA THR A 121 2.78 -2.16 2.99
C THR A 121 2.08 -1.81 4.31
N VAL A 122 2.37 -0.65 4.90
CA VAL A 122 1.71 -0.18 6.15
C VAL A 122 0.22 0.05 5.91
N VAL A 123 -0.16 0.69 4.80
CA VAL A 123 -1.57 0.90 4.45
C VAL A 123 -2.28 -0.45 4.30
N ASN A 124 -1.68 -1.41 3.60
CA ASN A 124 -2.26 -2.75 3.44
C ASN A 124 -2.38 -3.47 4.79
N ALA A 125 -1.32 -3.49 5.60
CA ALA A 125 -1.30 -4.14 6.91
C ALA A 125 -2.37 -3.59 7.88
N THR A 126 -2.69 -2.29 7.78
CA THR A 126 -3.67 -1.62 8.64
C THR A 126 -5.06 -1.50 8.00
N SER A 127 -5.34 -2.28 6.95
CA SER A 127 -6.62 -2.29 6.23
C SER A 127 -7.35 -3.60 6.37
N THR A 128 -8.70 -3.55 6.38
CA THR A 128 -9.55 -4.74 6.24
C THR A 128 -9.68 -5.18 4.79
N TYR A 129 -9.44 -4.25 3.86
CA TYR A 129 -9.54 -4.46 2.42
C TYR A 129 -8.56 -3.55 1.70
N LEU A 130 -7.86 -4.09 0.72
CA LEU A 130 -7.10 -3.31 -0.26
C LEU A 130 -7.22 -3.99 -1.63
N HIS A 131 -7.51 -3.18 -2.65
CA HIS A 131 -7.56 -3.60 -4.05
C HIS A 131 -6.62 -2.73 -4.86
N ALA A 132 -5.70 -3.38 -5.55
CA ALA A 132 -4.72 -2.73 -6.42
C ALA A 132 -5.02 -3.07 -7.87
N GLU A 133 -5.07 -2.05 -8.71
CA GLU A 133 -5.21 -2.15 -10.15
C GLU A 133 -4.03 -1.47 -10.84
N VAL A 134 -3.45 -2.14 -11.81
CA VAL A 134 -2.34 -1.62 -12.60
C VAL A 134 -2.64 -1.79 -14.09
N ILE A 135 -2.59 -0.68 -14.82
CA ILE A 135 -2.72 -0.67 -16.28
C ILE A 135 -1.32 -0.68 -16.88
N ARG A 136 -1.01 -1.73 -17.63
CA ARG A 136 0.24 -1.84 -18.42
C ARG A 136 -0.02 -2.65 -19.69
N ASP A 137 0.60 -2.26 -20.78
CA ASP A 137 0.58 -2.97 -22.06
C ASP A 137 -0.85 -3.32 -22.55
N LYS A 138 -1.80 -2.38 -22.38
CA LYS A 138 -3.22 -2.53 -22.69
C LYS A 138 -3.93 -3.64 -21.89
N LYS A 139 -3.35 -4.02 -20.76
CA LYS A 139 -3.95 -4.97 -19.82
C LYS A 139 -4.19 -4.30 -18.48
N LEU A 140 -5.25 -4.73 -17.83
CA LEU A 140 -5.55 -4.41 -16.43
C LEU A 140 -5.12 -5.61 -15.59
N HIS A 141 -4.21 -5.38 -14.66
CA HIS A 141 -3.77 -6.35 -13.67
C HIS A 141 -4.37 -5.96 -12.34
N SER A 142 -5.01 -6.89 -11.64
CA SER A 142 -5.59 -6.60 -10.33
C SER A 142 -5.25 -7.64 -9.28
N LEU A 143 -5.14 -7.19 -8.05
CA LEU A 143 -4.85 -8.02 -6.89
C LEU A 143 -5.62 -7.48 -5.69
N THR A 144 -6.28 -8.38 -4.95
CA THR A 144 -7.07 -8.02 -3.79
C THR A 144 -6.46 -8.63 -2.52
N PHE A 145 -6.46 -7.84 -1.46
CA PHE A 145 -5.99 -8.21 -0.13
C PHE A 145 -7.09 -7.97 0.88
N VAL A 146 -7.15 -8.83 1.88
CA VAL A 146 -8.06 -8.72 3.03
C VAL A 146 -7.29 -8.89 4.34
N ASN A 147 -7.91 -8.55 5.45
CA ASN A 147 -7.42 -8.83 6.80
C ASN A 147 -5.95 -8.41 7.06
N GLY A 148 -5.53 -7.30 6.46
CA GLY A 148 -4.18 -6.79 6.67
C GLY A 148 -3.12 -7.45 5.79
N GLY A 149 -3.47 -7.81 4.56
CA GLY A 149 -2.52 -8.22 3.54
C GLY A 149 -2.59 -9.68 3.11
N GLU A 150 -3.61 -10.42 3.52
CA GLU A 150 -3.91 -11.75 2.99
C GLU A 150 -4.37 -11.63 1.54
N VAL A 151 -3.68 -12.28 0.63
CA VAL A 151 -4.05 -12.30 -0.80
C VAL A 151 -5.26 -13.19 -1.02
N THR A 152 -6.29 -12.70 -1.69
CA THR A 152 -7.53 -13.48 -1.93
C THR A 152 -7.45 -14.44 -3.10
N GLY A 153 -6.43 -14.29 -3.96
CA GLY A 153 -6.25 -15.12 -5.17
C GLY A 153 -5.03 -14.68 -5.98
N PRO A 154 -4.78 -15.32 -7.12
CA PRO A 154 -3.68 -14.95 -8.01
C PRO A 154 -3.90 -13.56 -8.63
N LEU A 155 -2.83 -12.98 -9.19
CA LEU A 155 -2.91 -11.77 -9.99
C LEU A 155 -3.85 -11.99 -11.18
N GLU A 156 -4.96 -11.26 -11.20
CA GLU A 156 -5.93 -11.30 -12.29
C GLU A 156 -5.45 -10.42 -13.45
N VAL A 157 -5.68 -10.88 -14.68
CA VAL A 157 -5.27 -10.15 -15.89
C VAL A 157 -6.43 -10.13 -16.88
N SER A 158 -6.81 -8.93 -17.30
CA SER A 158 -7.86 -8.71 -18.30
C SER A 158 -7.44 -7.68 -19.36
N ASN A 159 -8.15 -7.62 -20.48
CA ASN A 159 -7.89 -6.62 -21.51
C ASN A 159 -8.43 -5.25 -21.05
N TYR A 160 -7.59 -4.25 -21.08
CA TYR A 160 -7.99 -2.88 -20.77
C TYR A 160 -8.45 -2.15 -22.05
N LYS A 161 -9.69 -1.63 -22.03
CA LYS A 161 -10.30 -0.90 -23.16
C LYS A 161 -10.44 0.60 -22.90
N GLY A 162 -9.97 1.07 -21.74
CA GLY A 162 -10.07 2.49 -21.36
C GLY A 162 -9.01 3.38 -22.03
N PRO A 163 -9.07 4.70 -21.82
CA PRO A 163 -8.21 5.68 -22.49
C PRO A 163 -6.78 5.75 -21.94
N LYS A 164 -6.53 5.29 -20.71
CA LYS A 164 -5.21 5.36 -20.08
C LYS A 164 -4.24 4.39 -20.74
N LYS A 165 -3.01 4.83 -20.97
CA LYS A 165 -1.91 3.97 -21.48
C LYS A 165 -1.31 3.11 -20.37
N SER A 166 -1.20 3.68 -19.18
CA SER A 166 -0.66 3.06 -17.97
C SER A 166 -1.19 3.78 -16.74
N GLY A 167 -0.95 3.23 -15.56
CA GLY A 167 -1.29 3.87 -14.29
C GLY A 167 -1.46 2.85 -13.18
N THR A 168 -1.61 3.37 -11.96
CA THR A 168 -1.92 2.59 -10.76
C THR A 168 -3.19 3.13 -10.12
N SER A 169 -3.98 2.26 -9.54
CA SER A 169 -5.14 2.61 -8.70
C SER A 169 -5.12 1.74 -7.45
N ILE A 170 -5.12 2.36 -6.29
CA ILE A 170 -5.19 1.68 -4.99
C ILE A 170 -6.47 2.11 -4.29
N THR A 171 -7.31 1.15 -3.97
CA THR A 171 -8.53 1.34 -3.16
C THR A 171 -8.39 0.58 -1.87
N TRP A 172 -8.59 1.22 -0.72
CA TRP A 172 -8.48 0.54 0.57
C TRP A 172 -9.55 1.00 1.55
N MET A 173 -9.76 0.17 2.59
CA MET A 173 -10.56 0.48 3.77
C MET A 173 -9.72 0.18 5.00
N SER A 174 -9.44 1.20 5.81
CA SER A 174 -8.67 1.05 7.05
C SER A 174 -9.43 0.21 8.07
N ASP A 175 -8.70 -0.62 8.79
CA ASP A 175 -9.22 -1.42 9.91
C ASP A 175 -9.46 -0.52 11.13
N GLN A 176 -10.73 -0.30 11.47
CA GLN A 176 -11.12 0.57 12.59
C GLN A 176 -10.71 0.02 13.97
N ASN A 177 -10.35 -1.26 14.05
CA ASN A 177 -9.79 -1.84 15.28
C ASN A 177 -8.29 -1.50 15.46
N ILE A 178 -7.60 -1.09 14.38
CA ILE A 178 -6.18 -0.75 14.37
C ILE A 178 -5.99 0.76 14.27
N VAL A 179 -6.72 1.41 13.35
CA VAL A 179 -6.69 2.86 13.16
C VAL A 179 -8.05 3.42 13.54
N THR A 180 -8.15 3.89 14.77
CA THR A 180 -9.41 4.26 15.45
C THR A 180 -9.93 5.65 15.12
N GLY A 181 -9.33 6.37 14.18
CA GLY A 181 -9.76 7.70 13.77
C GLY A 181 -11.16 7.71 13.15
N LYS A 182 -11.86 8.85 13.25
CA LYS A 182 -13.10 9.06 12.49
C LYS A 182 -12.77 9.05 11.00
N GLN A 183 -13.59 8.34 10.22
CA GLN A 183 -13.42 8.22 8.77
C GLN A 183 -13.20 9.59 8.11
N ILE A 184 -12.21 9.64 7.21
CA ILE A 184 -11.95 10.77 6.35
C ILE A 184 -13.24 11.03 5.54
N GLY A 185 -13.76 12.29 5.56
CA GLY A 185 -14.92 12.69 4.76
C GLY A 185 -16.27 12.72 5.48
N ARG A 186 -16.38 12.37 6.76
CA ARG A 186 -17.53 12.78 7.58
C ARG A 186 -17.27 14.19 8.10
N ALA A 187 -17.45 15.20 7.25
CA ALA A 187 -17.72 16.54 7.74
C ALA A 187 -19.05 16.47 8.52
N HIS A 188 -19.06 16.94 9.76
CA HIS A 188 -20.31 17.25 10.43
C HIS A 188 -20.93 18.41 9.66
N VAL A 189 -22.04 18.15 8.96
CA VAL A 189 -22.99 19.15 8.53
C VAL A 189 -23.87 19.45 9.71
#